data_1b9efae662f2bdfba3ac99a3abee224c
#
_entry.id   1b9efae662f2bdfba3ac99a3abee224c
#
_cell.length_a   1.000
_cell.length_b   1.000
_cell.length_c   1.000
_cell.angle_alpha   90.00
_cell.angle_beta   90.00
_cell.angle_gamma   90.00
#
_symmetry.space_group_name_H-M   'P 1'
#
loop_
_entity.id
_entity.type
_entity.pdbx_description
1 polymer ?
#
loop_
_entity_poly.entity_id
_entity_poly.type
_entity_poly.pdbx_seq_one_letter_code
_entity_poly.pdbx_strand_id
1 'polypeptide(L)'
;GYHSFRVNTENDLPSDFVLLTPENTSMVTNLTPTLRWDIPTDADDRSRSIVSYHVYLDTNLTNVIPDTVTTNSYTPEVDLIEDAMYSWKVIAVDNDGGIKESSTWSFWTNSENSSPTQVTLLTPSSEEETGLLPTFSWTASSDADLYDEITYTISYGLDVSMLNSVDVGS
;
A
#
# COMPACT_ATOMS: atom_id res chain seq x y z
N GLY A 1 26.98 -0.95 53.83
CA GLY A 1 26.45 -1.04 52.45
C GLY A 1 25.13 -0.31 52.39
N TYR A 2 24.86 0.35 51.23
CA TYR A 2 23.58 1.00 50.98
C TYR A 2 22.73 0.01 50.15
N HIS A 3 21.46 -0.07 50.45
CA HIS A 3 20.48 -0.80 49.69
C HIS A 3 19.54 0.23 49.06
N SER A 4 19.37 0.15 47.74
CA SER A 4 18.38 0.96 47.03
C SER A 4 17.18 0.07 46.66
N PHE A 5 15.98 0.61 46.75
CA PHE A 5 14.76 0.00 46.25
C PHE A 5 14.00 1.06 45.41
N ARG A 6 13.20 0.61 44.49
CA ARG A 6 12.31 1.45 43.71
C ARG A 6 10.88 1.16 44.14
N VAL A 7 10.10 2.20 44.26
CA VAL A 7 8.66 2.09 44.45
C VAL A 7 8.02 2.35 43.11
N ASN A 8 7.22 1.41 42.65
CA ASN A 8 6.34 1.55 41.52
C ASN A 8 4.93 1.24 41.98
N THR A 9 4.01 2.19 41.88
CA THR A 9 2.65 2.10 42.44
C THR A 9 1.57 2.19 41.36
N GLU A 10 1.96 2.61 40.15
CA GLU A 10 1.05 2.78 39.01
C GLU A 10 1.76 2.30 37.75
N ASN A 11 0.99 1.76 36.78
CA ASN A 11 1.53 1.34 35.51
C ASN A 11 1.89 2.56 34.66
N ASP A 12 3.15 2.66 34.26
CA ASP A 12 3.57 3.59 33.18
C ASP A 12 3.23 2.94 31.82
N LEU A 13 2.81 3.73 30.85
CA LEU A 13 2.50 3.23 29.51
C LEU A 13 3.79 3.05 28.68
N PRO A 14 3.79 2.18 27.66
CA PRO A 14 4.89 2.11 26.71
C PRO A 14 5.20 3.47 26.10
N SER A 15 6.50 3.76 25.87
CA SER A 15 6.94 4.98 25.23
C SER A 15 6.44 5.10 23.78
N ASP A 16 6.50 6.31 23.21
CA ASP A 16 6.32 6.51 21.78
C ASP A 16 7.33 5.68 20.99
N PHE A 17 6.93 5.19 19.84
CA PHE A 17 7.74 4.44 18.88
C PHE A 17 7.30 4.76 17.46
N VAL A 18 8.16 4.49 16.47
CA VAL A 18 7.92 4.79 15.08
C VAL A 18 7.87 3.51 14.24
N LEU A 19 7.08 3.56 13.17
CA LEU A 19 7.08 2.56 12.13
C LEU A 19 8.35 2.73 11.27
N LEU A 20 8.89 1.64 10.69
CA LEU A 20 10.15 1.67 9.96
C LEU A 20 9.99 1.24 8.50
N THR A 21 9.34 0.10 8.26
CA THR A 21 9.14 -0.46 6.90
C THR A 21 7.79 -1.16 6.78
N PRO A 22 7.14 -1.11 5.61
CA PRO A 22 7.43 -0.24 4.48
C PRO A 22 7.37 1.25 4.86
N GLU A 23 8.14 2.12 4.18
CA GLU A 23 8.07 3.56 4.42
C GLU A 23 6.68 4.10 4.10
N ASN A 24 6.28 5.15 4.79
CA ASN A 24 4.95 5.74 4.58
C ASN A 24 4.80 6.25 3.13
N THR A 25 3.71 5.87 2.48
CA THR A 25 3.38 6.16 1.06
C THR A 25 4.34 5.54 0.05
N SER A 26 5.16 4.54 0.45
CA SER A 26 6.03 3.84 -0.49
C SER A 26 5.26 2.81 -1.34
N MET A 27 5.90 2.39 -2.42
CA MET A 27 5.47 1.25 -3.22
C MET A 27 6.31 0.02 -2.86
N VAL A 28 5.69 -1.15 -2.77
CA VAL A 28 6.35 -2.43 -2.53
C VAL A 28 6.06 -3.39 -3.68
N THR A 29 7.09 -4.12 -4.11
CA THR A 29 7.00 -5.11 -5.20
C THR A 29 6.86 -6.54 -4.69
N ASN A 30 6.63 -6.71 -3.38
CA ASN A 30 6.40 -8.00 -2.75
C ASN A 30 5.03 -7.97 -2.07
N LEU A 31 4.18 -8.94 -2.37
CA LEU A 31 2.82 -9.03 -1.82
C LEU A 31 2.78 -9.53 -0.37
N THR A 32 3.91 -9.95 0.19
CA THR A 32 4.08 -10.24 1.63
C THR A 32 5.18 -9.39 2.24
N PRO A 33 5.05 -8.04 2.25
CA PRO A 33 6.08 -7.17 2.80
C PRO A 33 6.24 -7.38 4.31
N THR A 34 7.47 -7.36 4.81
CA THR A 34 7.72 -7.40 6.24
C THR A 34 7.54 -6.00 6.83
N LEU A 35 6.53 -5.85 7.69
CA LEU A 35 6.31 -4.65 8.50
C LEU A 35 7.29 -4.66 9.67
N ARG A 36 7.89 -3.50 9.99
CA ARG A 36 8.82 -3.32 11.11
C ARG A 36 8.58 -2.00 11.82
N TRP A 37 8.88 -2.00 13.12
CA TRP A 37 8.77 -0.82 13.98
C TRP A 37 9.84 -0.83 15.07
N ASP A 38 10.05 0.32 15.70
CA ASP A 38 10.92 0.41 16.86
C ASP A 38 10.32 -0.33 18.06
N ILE A 39 11.19 -0.81 18.94
CA ILE A 39 10.77 -1.40 20.22
C ILE A 39 10.57 -0.26 21.20
N PRO A 40 9.33 0.02 21.65
CA PRO A 40 9.12 0.99 22.72
C PRO A 40 9.73 0.50 24.01
N THR A 41 10.09 1.44 24.86
CA THR A 41 10.54 1.21 26.23
C THR A 41 9.41 1.45 27.20
N ASP A 42 9.53 0.88 28.39
CA ASP A 42 8.61 1.10 29.48
C ASP A 42 9.38 1.39 30.75
N ALA A 43 8.92 2.35 31.55
CA ALA A 43 9.63 2.79 32.73
C ALA A 43 9.47 1.82 33.93
N ASP A 44 8.42 0.99 33.88
CA ASP A 44 8.10 0.08 35.00
C ASP A 44 8.95 -1.15 34.99
N ASP A 45 9.46 -1.58 33.88
CA ASP A 45 10.03 -2.91 33.74
C ASP A 45 11.55 -2.95 33.82
N ARG A 46 11.99 -3.99 34.48
CA ARG A 46 13.40 -4.36 34.64
C ARG A 46 13.87 -5.41 33.64
N SER A 47 12.96 -6.07 32.92
CA SER A 47 13.35 -7.24 32.15
C SER A 47 12.64 -7.46 30.81
N ARG A 48 11.46 -6.97 30.55
CA ARG A 48 10.72 -6.92 29.29
C ARG A 48 9.31 -6.35 29.50
N SER A 49 9.16 -5.08 29.25
CA SER A 49 7.89 -4.39 29.44
C SER A 49 6.89 -4.65 28.33
N ILE A 50 7.35 -4.80 27.09
CA ILE A 50 6.43 -5.04 25.98
C ILE A 50 6.26 -6.54 25.76
N VAL A 51 5.04 -7.01 25.94
CA VAL A 51 4.72 -8.45 25.85
C VAL A 51 4.15 -8.83 24.50
N SER A 52 3.48 -7.92 23.81
CA SER A 52 2.91 -8.17 22.49
C SER A 52 2.67 -6.89 21.70
N TYR A 53 2.46 -7.07 20.41
CA TYR A 53 2.03 -6.04 19.47
C TYR A 53 0.79 -6.51 18.74
N HIS A 54 -0.21 -5.64 18.66
CA HIS A 54 -1.38 -5.84 17.80
C HIS A 54 -1.14 -5.08 16.50
N VAL A 55 -1.04 -5.82 15.41
CA VAL A 55 -0.76 -5.28 14.08
C VAL A 55 -2.06 -5.21 13.30
N TYR A 56 -2.40 -4.02 12.84
CA TYR A 56 -3.55 -3.76 11.99
C TYR A 56 -3.04 -3.49 10.58
N LEU A 57 -3.49 -4.27 9.61
CA LEU A 57 -3.12 -4.15 8.20
C LEU A 57 -4.33 -4.46 7.34
N ASP A 58 -4.78 -3.50 6.54
CA ASP A 58 -5.90 -3.67 5.60
C ASP A 58 -5.96 -2.48 4.63
N THR A 59 -6.73 -2.59 3.56
CA THR A 59 -7.11 -1.47 2.69
C THR A 59 -8.07 -0.50 3.40
N ASN A 60 -8.77 -0.97 4.44
CA ASN A 60 -9.63 -0.16 5.30
C ASN A 60 -9.52 -0.64 6.75
N LEU A 61 -8.91 0.13 7.63
CA LEU A 61 -8.70 -0.21 9.04
C LEU A 61 -9.97 -0.17 9.92
N THR A 62 -11.14 0.07 9.35
CA THR A 62 -12.41 0.04 10.09
C THR A 62 -12.82 -1.41 10.35
N ASN A 63 -12.89 -1.84 11.61
CA ASN A 63 -13.27 -3.19 12.03
C ASN A 63 -12.26 -4.31 11.70
N VAL A 64 -10.99 -4.00 11.49
CA VAL A 64 -9.93 -5.00 11.32
C VAL A 64 -9.68 -5.72 12.64
N ILE A 65 -9.60 -7.05 12.58
CA ILE A 65 -9.10 -7.87 13.70
C ILE A 65 -7.57 -7.89 13.58
N PRO A 66 -6.82 -7.42 14.60
CA PRO A 66 -5.36 -7.37 14.50
C PRO A 66 -4.72 -8.73 14.64
N ASP A 67 -3.61 -8.92 13.96
CA ASP A 67 -2.67 -10.00 14.26
C ASP A 67 -1.87 -9.65 15.54
N THR A 68 -1.58 -10.67 16.35
CA THR A 68 -0.81 -10.49 17.58
C THR A 68 0.54 -11.17 17.47
N VAL A 69 1.61 -10.40 17.64
CA VAL A 69 3.00 -10.88 17.60
C VAL A 69 3.78 -10.45 18.83
N THR A 70 4.88 -11.14 19.11
CA THR A 70 5.78 -10.82 20.25
C THR A 70 7.12 -10.24 19.80
N THR A 71 7.30 -10.07 18.49
CA THR A 71 8.49 -9.46 17.85
C THR A 71 8.11 -8.11 17.27
N ASN A 72 9.09 -7.24 17.07
CA ASN A 72 8.89 -5.94 16.42
C ASN A 72 8.87 -6.03 14.89
N SER A 73 8.31 -7.10 14.36
CA SER A 73 8.09 -7.32 12.94
C SER A 73 6.92 -8.27 12.70
N TYR A 74 6.27 -8.08 11.55
CA TYR A 74 5.18 -8.92 11.06
C TYR A 74 5.28 -9.08 9.56
N THR A 75 5.01 -10.28 9.07
CA THR A 75 4.92 -10.57 7.63
C THR A 75 3.57 -11.26 7.40
N PRO A 76 2.71 -10.76 6.49
CA PRO A 76 1.45 -11.43 6.16
C PRO A 76 1.70 -12.88 5.72
N GLU A 77 0.84 -13.80 6.16
CA GLU A 77 0.93 -15.23 5.81
C GLU A 77 0.38 -15.54 4.40
N VAL A 78 -0.38 -14.61 3.84
CA VAL A 78 -0.97 -14.69 2.50
C VAL A 78 -0.62 -13.45 1.70
N ASP A 79 -0.56 -13.58 0.38
CA ASP A 79 -0.32 -12.46 -0.51
C ASP A 79 -1.41 -11.40 -0.34
N LEU A 80 -0.97 -10.15 -0.26
CA LEU A 80 -1.84 -8.99 -0.34
C LEU A 80 -2.38 -8.84 -1.77
N ILE A 81 -3.44 -8.07 -1.91
CA ILE A 81 -4.03 -7.78 -3.23
C ILE A 81 -3.05 -6.91 -4.02
N GLU A 82 -2.87 -7.20 -5.30
CA GLU A 82 -2.11 -6.41 -6.26
C GLU A 82 -2.78 -5.04 -6.48
N ASP A 83 -2.02 -4.03 -6.85
CA ASP A 83 -2.48 -2.68 -7.19
C ASP A 83 -3.40 -2.05 -6.13
N ALA A 84 -3.10 -2.29 -4.86
CA ALA A 84 -3.92 -1.86 -3.75
C ALA A 84 -3.13 -1.02 -2.74
N MET A 85 -3.78 -0.01 -2.18
CA MET A 85 -3.24 0.76 -1.07
C MET A 85 -3.63 0.12 0.25
N TYR A 86 -2.63 -0.26 1.04
CA TYR A 86 -2.79 -0.77 2.40
C TYR A 86 -2.45 0.30 3.42
N SER A 87 -3.23 0.36 4.48
CA SER A 87 -2.93 1.14 5.67
C SER A 87 -2.55 0.19 6.80
N TRP A 88 -1.63 0.60 7.68
CA TRP A 88 -1.23 -0.19 8.81
C TRP A 88 -0.83 0.64 10.02
N LYS A 89 -1.02 0.07 11.19
CA LYS A 89 -0.59 0.62 12.47
C LYS A 89 -0.31 -0.51 13.46
N VAL A 90 0.37 -0.18 14.53
CA VAL A 90 0.75 -1.12 15.58
C VAL A 90 0.35 -0.57 16.96
N ILE A 91 -0.17 -1.42 17.80
CA ILE A 91 -0.38 -1.12 19.22
C ILE A 91 0.56 -2.00 20.04
N ALA A 92 1.47 -1.39 20.78
CA ALA A 92 2.30 -2.09 21.76
C ALA A 92 1.53 -2.27 23.06
N VAL A 93 1.68 -3.44 23.68
CA VAL A 93 1.01 -3.80 24.94
C VAL A 93 2.07 -4.22 25.96
N ASP A 94 2.06 -3.61 27.13
CA ASP A 94 2.93 -3.97 28.25
C ASP A 94 2.38 -5.14 29.09
N ASN A 95 3.10 -5.54 30.12
CA ASN A 95 2.75 -6.67 30.98
C ASN A 95 1.61 -6.38 31.98
N ASP A 96 1.27 -5.11 32.19
CA ASP A 96 0.20 -4.67 33.09
C ASP A 96 -1.05 -4.19 32.31
N GLY A 97 -1.04 -4.34 30.97
CA GLY A 97 -2.16 -4.04 30.06
C GLY A 97 -2.21 -2.59 29.57
N GLY A 98 -1.16 -1.80 29.84
CA GLY A 98 -0.99 -0.49 29.24
C GLY A 98 -0.72 -0.60 27.74
N ILE A 99 -1.19 0.36 26.97
CA ILE A 99 -1.08 0.34 25.50
C ILE A 99 -0.51 1.63 24.96
N LYS A 100 0.22 1.51 23.86
CA LYS A 100 0.68 2.64 23.04
C LYS A 100 0.46 2.36 21.56
N GLU A 101 -0.18 3.30 20.88
CA GLU A 101 -0.48 3.21 19.46
C GLU A 101 0.55 4.01 18.66
N SER A 102 0.99 3.45 17.53
CA SER A 102 1.81 4.15 16.54
C SER A 102 0.98 5.13 15.71
N SER A 103 1.64 5.95 14.88
CA SER A 103 0.98 6.59 13.74
C SER A 103 0.45 5.53 12.75
N THR A 104 -0.51 5.92 11.91
CA THR A 104 -0.95 5.09 10.78
C THR A 104 -0.12 5.43 9.56
N TRP A 105 0.48 4.43 8.93
CA TRP A 105 1.19 4.54 7.67
C TRP A 105 0.44 3.79 6.56
N SER A 106 0.79 4.07 5.31
CA SER A 106 0.27 3.38 4.15
C SER A 106 1.39 3.01 3.19
N PHE A 107 1.14 2.00 2.36
CA PHE A 107 1.98 1.64 1.23
C PHE A 107 1.11 1.11 0.10
N TRP A 108 1.65 1.10 -1.10
CA TRP A 108 1.01 0.58 -2.31
C TRP A 108 1.67 -0.73 -2.72
N THR A 109 0.88 -1.74 -3.06
CA THR A 109 1.37 -2.99 -3.65
C THR A 109 1.38 -2.86 -5.17
N ASN A 110 2.47 -3.25 -5.81
CA ASN A 110 2.61 -3.34 -7.27
C ASN A 110 3.79 -4.28 -7.55
N SER A 111 3.50 -5.56 -7.81
CA SER A 111 4.51 -6.59 -8.02
C SER A 111 4.71 -6.91 -9.49
N GLU A 112 3.68 -6.74 -10.31
CA GLU A 112 3.67 -7.03 -11.73
C GLU A 112 3.00 -5.89 -12.50
N ASN A 113 3.51 -5.61 -13.71
CA ASN A 113 2.92 -4.62 -14.60
C ASN A 113 1.57 -5.10 -15.14
N SER A 114 0.52 -4.39 -14.83
CA SER A 114 -0.81 -4.56 -15.42
C SER A 114 -0.86 -3.94 -16.81
N SER A 115 -1.71 -4.42 -17.67
CA SER A 115 -1.91 -3.80 -18.98
C SER A 115 -3.02 -2.75 -18.93
N PRO A 116 -2.89 -1.63 -19.67
CA PRO A 116 -3.96 -0.66 -19.77
C PRO A 116 -5.28 -1.28 -20.25
N THR A 117 -6.39 -0.74 -19.76
CA THR A 117 -7.73 -1.20 -20.19
C THR A 117 -7.95 -0.97 -21.69
N GLN A 118 -8.69 -1.88 -22.32
CA GLN A 118 -8.97 -1.80 -23.75
C GLN A 118 -9.78 -0.55 -24.10
N VAL A 119 -9.35 0.16 -25.14
CA VAL A 119 -10.07 1.29 -25.71
C VAL A 119 -11.20 0.81 -26.64
N THR A 120 -12.26 1.60 -26.73
CA THR A 120 -13.32 1.44 -27.74
C THR A 120 -13.27 2.61 -28.71
N LEU A 121 -13.18 2.33 -30.00
CA LEU A 121 -13.24 3.35 -31.03
C LEU A 121 -14.66 3.93 -31.13
N LEU A 122 -14.77 5.23 -31.19
CA LEU A 122 -16.04 5.96 -31.24
C LEU A 122 -16.31 6.59 -32.59
N THR A 123 -15.30 7.29 -33.17
CA THR A 123 -15.41 7.92 -34.49
C THR A 123 -14.15 7.69 -35.31
N PRO A 124 -14.26 7.50 -36.63
CA PRO A 124 -15.48 7.15 -37.36
C PRO A 124 -16.06 5.82 -36.86
N SER A 125 -17.39 5.67 -36.88
CA SER A 125 -18.03 4.38 -36.59
C SER A 125 -17.74 3.38 -37.71
N SER A 126 -17.95 2.09 -37.47
CA SER A 126 -17.73 1.05 -38.49
C SER A 126 -18.57 1.32 -39.71
N GLU A 127 -17.93 1.28 -40.92
CA GLU A 127 -18.54 1.54 -42.22
C GLU A 127 -19.08 2.98 -42.44
N GLU A 128 -18.72 3.93 -41.55
CA GLU A 128 -19.11 5.33 -41.71
C GLU A 128 -18.38 5.98 -42.90
N GLU A 129 -19.14 6.66 -43.78
CA GLU A 129 -18.57 7.48 -44.83
C GLU A 129 -18.13 8.83 -44.26
N THR A 130 -16.83 9.12 -44.35
CA THR A 130 -16.25 10.37 -43.84
C THR A 130 -15.73 11.23 -44.97
N GLY A 131 -15.50 12.52 -44.68
CA GLY A 131 -14.77 13.41 -45.57
C GLY A 131 -13.27 13.09 -45.63
N LEU A 132 -12.52 13.89 -46.35
CA LEU A 132 -11.07 13.70 -46.53
C LEU A 132 -10.24 13.89 -45.24
N LEU A 133 -10.84 14.50 -44.23
CA LEU A 133 -10.21 14.77 -42.92
C LEU A 133 -11.11 14.24 -41.81
N PRO A 134 -11.13 12.91 -41.57
CA PRO A 134 -11.91 12.33 -40.49
C PRO A 134 -11.34 12.72 -39.14
N THR A 135 -12.23 12.87 -38.15
CA THR A 135 -11.83 12.99 -36.75
C THR A 135 -11.90 11.62 -36.09
N PHE A 136 -10.83 11.20 -35.45
CA PHE A 136 -10.78 9.96 -34.67
C PHE A 136 -11.05 10.24 -33.20
N SER A 137 -11.84 9.40 -32.59
CA SER A 137 -12.02 9.42 -31.15
C SER A 137 -12.23 8.00 -30.58
N TRP A 138 -11.90 7.82 -29.32
CA TRP A 138 -11.99 6.54 -28.58
C TRP A 138 -12.26 6.82 -27.10
N THR A 139 -12.61 5.77 -26.36
CA THR A 139 -12.72 5.84 -24.90
C THR A 139 -11.33 5.95 -24.28
N ALA A 140 -11.17 6.75 -23.23
CA ALA A 140 -9.93 6.75 -22.46
C ALA A 140 -9.65 5.35 -21.88
N SER A 141 -8.39 4.96 -21.90
CA SER A 141 -7.89 3.80 -21.15
C SER A 141 -7.52 4.22 -19.71
N SER A 142 -7.45 3.25 -18.83
CA SER A 142 -6.90 3.41 -17.48
C SER A 142 -5.93 2.26 -17.20
N ASP A 143 -4.96 2.50 -16.34
CA ASP A 143 -4.05 1.51 -15.82
C ASP A 143 -4.23 1.36 -14.32
N ALA A 144 -4.02 0.16 -13.78
CA ALA A 144 -4.07 -0.12 -12.36
C ALA A 144 -2.75 0.25 -11.66
N ASP A 145 -1.65 0.22 -12.41
CA ASP A 145 -0.33 0.55 -11.89
C ASP A 145 -0.23 2.05 -11.58
N LEU A 146 0.12 2.34 -10.35
CA LEU A 146 0.29 3.72 -9.90
C LEU A 146 1.48 4.37 -10.62
N TYR A 147 1.26 5.54 -11.20
CA TYR A 147 2.24 6.34 -11.96
C TYR A 147 2.55 5.87 -13.38
N ASP A 148 1.87 4.84 -13.92
CA ASP A 148 2.04 4.49 -15.33
C ASP A 148 1.42 5.54 -16.25
N GLU A 149 2.16 5.88 -17.30
CA GLU A 149 1.72 6.82 -18.33
C GLU A 149 1.14 6.06 -19.52
N ILE A 150 -0.10 6.37 -19.89
CA ILE A 150 -0.77 5.76 -21.03
C ILE A 150 -0.54 6.63 -22.25
N THR A 151 -0.01 6.04 -23.32
CA THR A 151 0.12 6.69 -24.64
C THR A 151 -0.73 5.95 -25.66
N TYR A 152 -1.17 6.67 -26.71
CA TYR A 152 -2.00 6.11 -27.76
C TYR A 152 -1.32 6.22 -29.11
N THR A 153 -1.44 5.15 -29.90
CA THR A 153 -1.03 5.15 -31.30
C THR A 153 -2.24 4.84 -32.19
N ILE A 154 -2.56 5.70 -33.11
CA ILE A 154 -3.61 5.47 -34.12
C ILE A 154 -2.96 4.87 -35.36
N SER A 155 -3.50 3.74 -35.82
CA SER A 155 -3.13 3.14 -37.10
C SER A 155 -4.32 3.20 -38.08
N TYR A 156 -4.11 3.65 -39.29
CA TYR A 156 -5.15 3.76 -40.29
C TYR A 156 -4.59 3.45 -41.71
N GLY A 157 -5.45 3.05 -42.59
CA GLY A 157 -5.08 2.70 -44.00
C GLY A 157 -6.28 2.28 -44.81
N LEU A 158 -6.04 1.99 -46.12
CA LEU A 158 -7.06 1.52 -47.03
C LEU A 158 -7.45 0.05 -46.85
N ASP A 159 -6.64 -0.68 -46.13
CA ASP A 159 -6.86 -2.08 -45.81
C ASP A 159 -6.32 -2.43 -44.38
N VAL A 160 -6.45 -3.68 -44.02
CA VAL A 160 -6.01 -4.17 -42.67
C VAL A 160 -4.51 -4.08 -42.42
N SER A 161 -3.69 -3.75 -43.42
CA SER A 161 -2.24 -3.55 -43.23
C SER A 161 -1.91 -2.24 -42.49
N MET A 162 -2.84 -1.30 -42.44
CA MET A 162 -2.78 -0.04 -41.72
C MET A 162 -1.39 0.61 -41.78
N LEU A 163 -0.99 1.01 -43.00
CA LEU A 163 0.36 1.47 -43.28
C LEU A 163 0.76 2.81 -42.64
N ASN A 164 -0.22 3.55 -42.13
CA ASN A 164 0.03 4.81 -41.43
C ASN A 164 -0.22 4.64 -39.93
N SER A 165 0.67 5.18 -39.11
CA SER A 165 0.49 5.28 -37.68
C SER A 165 0.91 6.66 -37.16
N VAL A 166 0.25 7.14 -36.14
CA VAL A 166 0.52 8.43 -35.51
C VAL A 166 0.41 8.27 -33.99
N ASP A 167 1.45 8.66 -33.30
CA ASP A 167 1.40 8.79 -31.84
C ASP A 167 0.69 10.09 -31.50
N VAL A 168 -0.33 9.99 -30.67
CA VAL A 168 -1.19 11.13 -30.31
C VAL A 168 -1.06 11.58 -28.85
N GLY A 169 -0.07 11.02 -28.15
CA GLY A 169 0.20 11.36 -26.75
C GLY A 169 -0.78 10.71 -25.76
N SER A 170 -0.83 11.27 -24.59
CA SER A 170 -1.68 10.84 -23.46
C SER A 170 -2.89 11.77 -23.29
#